data_cdf5555bd091f138616c9d303e43596e
#
_entry.id   cdf5555bd091f138616c9d303e43596e
#
_cell.length_a   1.000
_cell.length_b   1.000
_cell.length_c   1.000
_cell.angle_alpha   90.00
_cell.angle_beta   90.00
_cell.angle_gamma   90.00
#
_symmetry.space_group_name_H-M   'P 1'
#
loop_
_entity.id
_entity.type
_entity.pdbx_description
1 polymer ?
#
loop_
_entity_poly.entity_id
_entity_poly.type
_entity_poly.pdbx_seq_one_letter_code
_entity_poly.pdbx_strand_id
1 'polypeptide(L)'
;SEVLQNFRLADEGHGELQPPEHHRQRISRFFTPLPSWYPPFEGSAVDEEAFPLHALTQRPMAMYHSWGSQNAWLRQIHGHNPMFISQALAAEHDLSDGDWIWVTSHHGRIRVPVSVMAGVNDRTIWTWNAIGKRKGAWQLDADAPEAKKGFLLNHLIHELLPAKGDGMRWSNSDPITGQAAWF
;
A
#
# COMPACT_ATOMS: atom_id res chain seq x y z
N SER A 1 17.28 14.12 -10.67
CA SER A 1 17.34 15.46 -10.11
C SER A 1 18.77 15.78 -9.65
N GLU A 2 19.02 17.04 -9.38
CA GLU A 2 20.33 17.53 -8.92
C GLU A 2 20.81 16.83 -7.64
N VAL A 3 19.91 16.55 -6.72
CA VAL A 3 20.21 15.84 -5.47
C VAL A 3 20.75 14.43 -5.75
N LEU A 4 20.09 13.69 -6.64
CA LEU A 4 20.53 12.34 -7.00
C LEU A 4 21.90 12.35 -7.67
N GLN A 5 22.14 13.34 -8.53
CA GLN A 5 23.43 13.52 -9.19
C GLN A 5 24.54 13.83 -8.18
N ASN A 6 24.29 14.69 -7.22
CA ASN A 6 25.26 15.04 -6.19
C ASN A 6 25.63 13.82 -5.31
N PHE A 7 24.65 13.01 -4.92
CA PHE A 7 24.93 11.77 -4.20
C PHE A 7 25.76 10.79 -5.02
N ARG A 8 25.48 10.67 -6.31
CA ARG A 8 26.25 9.80 -7.19
C ARG A 8 27.68 10.28 -7.36
N LEU A 9 27.88 11.58 -7.59
CA LEU A 9 29.22 12.17 -7.69
C LEU A 9 30.03 11.97 -6.40
N ALA A 10 29.37 12.12 -5.23
CA ALA A 10 30.02 11.84 -3.96
C ALA A 10 30.40 10.36 -3.80
N ASP A 11 29.58 9.43 -4.27
CA ASP A 11 29.92 8.00 -4.29
C ASP A 11 31.11 7.68 -5.20
N GLU A 12 31.25 8.42 -6.29
CA GLU A 12 32.37 8.33 -7.24
C GLU A 12 33.65 9.04 -6.72
N GLY A 13 33.61 9.65 -5.54
CA GLY A 13 34.76 10.30 -4.88
C GLY A 13 34.86 11.80 -5.13
N HIS A 14 33.87 12.41 -5.73
CA HIS A 14 33.83 13.86 -5.96
C HIS A 14 33.27 14.62 -4.75
N GLY A 15 33.86 15.77 -4.45
CA GLY A 15 33.44 16.64 -3.36
C GLY A 15 34.08 16.29 -2.01
N GLU A 16 33.81 17.15 -1.02
CA GLU A 16 34.38 17.01 0.33
C GLU A 16 33.66 16.00 1.21
N LEU A 17 32.36 15.82 0.98
CA LEU A 17 31.53 14.89 1.74
C LEU A 17 31.37 13.58 1.00
N GLN A 18 31.75 12.51 1.66
CA GLN A 18 31.62 11.17 1.13
C GLN A 18 30.49 10.42 1.83
N PRO A 19 29.68 9.63 1.10
CA PRO A 19 28.66 8.81 1.73
C PRO A 19 29.32 7.76 2.63
N PRO A 20 28.67 7.41 3.77
CA PRO A 20 29.11 6.26 4.57
C PRO A 20 29.20 4.98 3.73
N GLU A 21 30.19 4.14 4.04
CA GLU A 21 30.49 2.92 3.26
C GLU A 21 29.25 2.02 3.10
N HIS A 22 28.45 1.87 4.16
CA HIS A 22 27.24 1.05 4.13
C HIS A 22 26.13 1.59 3.24
N HIS A 23 26.22 2.84 2.76
CA HIS A 23 25.29 3.40 1.79
C HIS A 23 25.78 3.34 0.35
N ARG A 24 27.07 3.08 0.11
CA ARG A 24 27.65 3.11 -1.25
C ARG A 24 26.98 2.13 -2.19
N GLN A 25 26.76 0.89 -1.78
CA GLN A 25 26.08 -0.09 -2.61
C GLN A 25 24.67 0.35 -3.01
N ARG A 26 23.94 0.97 -2.07
CA ARG A 26 22.60 1.50 -2.34
C ARG A 26 22.66 2.65 -3.34
N ILE A 27 23.57 3.59 -3.15
CA ILE A 27 23.74 4.74 -4.03
C ILE A 27 24.13 4.26 -5.45
N SER A 28 25.13 3.43 -5.57
CA SER A 28 25.59 2.87 -6.85
C SER A 28 24.46 2.15 -7.60
N ARG A 29 23.61 1.43 -6.88
CA ARG A 29 22.54 0.64 -7.49
C ARG A 29 21.31 1.46 -7.90
N PHE A 30 20.90 2.43 -7.09
CA PHE A 30 19.61 3.10 -7.25
C PHE A 30 19.69 4.55 -7.74
N PHE A 31 20.82 5.21 -7.53
CA PHE A 31 21.00 6.62 -7.91
C PHE A 31 21.55 6.71 -9.33
N THR A 32 20.86 6.13 -10.28
CA THR A 32 21.22 6.21 -11.71
C THR A 32 20.54 7.38 -12.38
N PRO A 33 21.22 8.08 -13.31
CA PRO A 33 20.63 9.18 -14.05
C PRO A 33 19.62 8.75 -15.11
N LEU A 34 19.60 7.47 -15.44
CA LEU A 34 18.71 6.92 -16.45
C LEU A 34 17.50 6.27 -15.77
N PRO A 35 16.30 6.40 -16.34
CA PRO A 35 15.16 5.63 -15.91
C PRO A 35 15.47 4.14 -16.00
N SER A 36 15.27 3.43 -14.92
CA SER A 36 15.49 1.99 -14.86
C SER A 36 14.21 1.32 -14.36
N TRP A 37 13.90 0.18 -14.95
CA TRP A 37 12.85 -0.67 -14.44
C TRP A 37 13.40 -1.60 -13.37
N TYR A 38 12.71 -1.65 -12.26
CA TYR A 38 12.98 -2.61 -11.18
C TYR A 38 11.80 -3.56 -11.05
N PRO A 39 12.04 -4.86 -10.84
CA PRO A 39 10.93 -5.77 -10.57
C PRO A 39 10.18 -5.33 -9.31
N PRO A 40 8.86 -5.51 -9.26
CA PRO A 40 8.07 -5.29 -8.06
C PRO A 40 8.66 -6.05 -6.88
N PHE A 41 8.63 -5.46 -5.71
CA PHE A 41 9.21 -6.10 -4.51
C PHE A 41 8.47 -7.37 -4.13
N GLU A 42 7.17 -7.40 -4.35
CA GLU A 42 6.31 -8.55 -4.08
C GLU A 42 6.75 -9.80 -4.85
N GLY A 43 7.06 -9.68 -6.12
CA GLY A 43 7.47 -10.80 -6.97
C GLY A 43 8.73 -11.54 -6.50
N SER A 44 9.43 -11.01 -5.49
CA SER A 44 10.61 -11.65 -4.91
C SER A 44 10.47 -12.04 -3.44
N ALA A 45 9.41 -11.60 -2.79
CA ALA A 45 9.22 -11.74 -1.34
C ALA A 45 7.90 -12.41 -0.96
N VAL A 46 6.97 -12.52 -1.88
CA VAL A 46 5.65 -13.08 -1.68
C VAL A 46 5.48 -14.36 -2.50
N ASP A 47 4.84 -15.34 -1.91
CA ASP A 47 4.41 -16.55 -2.60
C ASP A 47 3.16 -16.22 -3.43
N GLU A 48 3.33 -16.03 -4.74
CA GLU A 48 2.26 -15.66 -5.66
C GLU A 48 1.23 -16.79 -5.88
N GLU A 49 1.56 -18.04 -5.54
CA GLU A 49 0.58 -19.14 -5.57
C GLU A 49 -0.37 -19.04 -4.37
N ALA A 50 0.15 -18.71 -3.21
CA ALA A 50 -0.64 -18.53 -2.00
C ALA A 50 -1.40 -17.18 -1.97
N PHE A 51 -0.86 -16.15 -2.62
CA PHE A 51 -1.41 -14.79 -2.67
C PHE A 51 -1.48 -14.28 -4.12
N PRO A 52 -2.42 -14.81 -4.93
CA PRO A 52 -2.45 -14.56 -6.37
C PRO A 52 -3.08 -13.24 -6.79
N LEU A 53 -3.58 -12.43 -5.86
CA LEU A 53 -4.27 -11.19 -6.15
C LEU A 53 -3.39 -9.98 -5.89
N HIS A 54 -3.40 -9.04 -6.82
CA HIS A 54 -2.77 -7.74 -6.64
C HIS A 54 -3.70 -6.80 -5.89
N ALA A 55 -3.21 -6.23 -4.80
CA ALA A 55 -3.95 -5.27 -3.99
C ALA A 55 -3.53 -3.83 -4.29
N LEU A 56 -4.49 -2.97 -4.56
CA LEU A 56 -4.27 -1.56 -4.82
C LEU A 56 -5.02 -0.70 -3.82
N THR A 57 -4.49 0.48 -3.55
CA THR A 57 -5.20 1.52 -2.82
C THR A 57 -5.39 2.75 -3.69
N GLN A 58 -6.56 3.35 -3.58
CA GLN A 58 -6.89 4.56 -4.31
C GLN A 58 -7.31 5.66 -3.34
N ARG A 59 -6.89 6.89 -3.63
CA ARG A 59 -7.35 8.04 -2.87
C ARG A 59 -8.78 8.40 -3.29
N PRO A 60 -9.73 8.49 -2.34
CA PRO A 60 -11.06 8.99 -2.64
C PRO A 60 -10.99 10.48 -2.97
N MET A 61 -11.69 10.88 -4.04
CA MET A 61 -11.67 12.27 -4.51
C MET A 61 -12.15 13.27 -3.46
N ALA A 62 -13.17 12.88 -2.69
CA ALA A 62 -13.80 13.75 -1.70
C ALA A 62 -13.06 13.78 -0.36
N MET A 63 -12.00 12.99 -0.18
CA MET A 63 -11.28 12.94 1.09
C MET A 63 -9.80 13.20 0.93
N TYR A 64 -9.26 14.04 1.80
CA TYR A 64 -7.83 14.30 1.88
C TYR A 64 -7.19 13.36 2.91
N HIS A 65 -6.73 12.20 2.45
CA HIS A 65 -6.18 11.15 3.32
C HIS A 65 -7.08 10.86 4.54
N SER A 66 -6.49 10.49 5.66
CA SER A 66 -7.23 10.22 6.90
C SER A 66 -7.85 11.47 7.54
N TRP A 67 -7.49 12.65 7.09
CA TRP A 67 -7.96 13.91 7.66
C TRP A 67 -9.42 14.17 7.30
N GLY A 68 -9.79 13.94 6.05
CA GLY A 68 -11.17 14.10 5.59
C GLY A 68 -12.15 13.12 6.23
N SER A 69 -11.68 11.97 6.71
CA SER A 69 -12.53 10.95 7.33
C SER A 69 -13.24 11.41 8.63
N GLN A 70 -12.78 12.49 9.21
CA GLN A 70 -13.41 13.10 10.39
C GLN A 70 -14.49 14.14 10.05
N ASN A 71 -14.58 14.55 8.78
CA ASN A 71 -15.57 15.52 8.34
C ASN A 71 -16.91 14.82 8.07
N ALA A 72 -17.95 15.22 8.80
CA ALA A 72 -19.29 14.63 8.69
C ALA A 72 -19.90 14.77 7.30
N TRP A 73 -19.67 15.88 6.61
CA TRP A 73 -20.15 16.10 5.26
C TRP A 73 -19.48 15.16 4.25
N LEU A 74 -18.16 14.97 4.35
CA LEU A 74 -17.44 14.08 3.45
C LEU A 74 -17.80 12.61 3.69
N ARG A 75 -18.13 12.24 4.93
CA ARG A 75 -18.60 10.89 5.25
C ARG A 75 -20.00 10.57 4.67
N GLN A 76 -20.80 11.57 4.33
CA GLN A 76 -22.04 11.33 3.60
C GLN A 76 -21.77 10.88 2.15
N ILE A 77 -20.64 11.29 1.57
CA ILE A 77 -20.22 10.86 0.22
C ILE A 77 -19.57 9.47 0.30
N HIS A 78 -18.67 9.27 1.25
CA HIS A 78 -17.97 8.02 1.47
C HIS A 78 -18.23 7.48 2.86
N GLY A 79 -19.41 6.90 3.06
CA GLY A 79 -19.89 6.44 4.37
C GLY A 79 -19.24 5.18 4.88
N HIS A 80 -18.67 4.36 3.99
CA HIS A 80 -17.99 3.10 4.31
C HIS A 80 -16.90 2.80 3.29
N ASN A 81 -16.04 1.84 3.60
CA ASN A 81 -14.95 1.44 2.73
C ASN A 81 -15.10 -0.04 2.35
N PRO A 82 -15.51 -0.34 1.12
CA PRO A 82 -15.55 -1.72 0.63
C PRO A 82 -14.23 -2.14 0.01
N MET A 83 -14.09 -3.44 -0.23
CA MET A 83 -13.12 -4.01 -1.16
C MET A 83 -13.79 -4.16 -2.52
N PHE A 84 -13.27 -3.47 -3.53
CA PHE A 84 -13.76 -3.57 -4.89
C PHE A 84 -13.11 -4.76 -5.58
N ILE A 85 -13.93 -5.61 -6.16
CA ILE A 85 -13.52 -6.82 -6.89
C ILE A 85 -14.22 -6.89 -8.25
N SER A 86 -13.65 -7.65 -9.19
CA SER A 86 -14.28 -7.88 -10.49
C SER A 86 -15.50 -8.79 -10.38
N GLN A 87 -16.34 -8.76 -11.41
CA GLN A 87 -17.46 -9.69 -11.52
C GLN A 87 -16.99 -11.15 -11.66
N ALA A 88 -15.87 -11.37 -12.36
CA ALA A 88 -15.31 -12.71 -12.52
C ALA A 88 -14.81 -13.28 -11.18
N LEU A 89 -14.07 -12.48 -10.40
CA LEU A 89 -13.60 -12.89 -9.07
C LEU A 89 -14.76 -13.10 -8.11
N ALA A 90 -15.80 -12.26 -8.17
CA ALA A 90 -17.00 -12.46 -7.36
C ALA A 90 -17.70 -13.78 -7.69
N ALA A 91 -17.83 -14.12 -8.97
CA ALA A 91 -18.42 -15.36 -9.41
C ALA A 91 -17.58 -16.60 -9.02
N GLU A 92 -16.24 -16.49 -9.12
CA GLU A 92 -15.31 -17.56 -8.72
C GLU A 92 -15.47 -17.95 -7.24
N HIS A 93 -15.78 -16.96 -6.39
CA HIS A 93 -15.91 -17.15 -4.95
C HIS A 93 -17.36 -17.15 -4.42
N ASP A 94 -18.35 -17.16 -5.31
CA ASP A 94 -19.80 -17.10 -4.97
C ASP A 94 -20.15 -15.91 -4.06
N LEU A 95 -19.61 -14.74 -4.41
CA LEU A 95 -19.77 -13.50 -3.66
C LEU A 95 -20.76 -12.54 -4.34
N SER A 96 -21.54 -11.88 -3.50
CA SER A 96 -22.47 -10.82 -3.88
C SER A 96 -22.04 -9.48 -3.30
N ASP A 97 -22.51 -8.40 -3.93
CA ASP A 97 -22.28 -7.05 -3.42
C ASP A 97 -22.78 -6.90 -1.98
N GLY A 98 -21.93 -6.41 -1.10
CA GLY A 98 -22.21 -6.27 0.33
C GLY A 98 -21.83 -7.46 1.22
N ASP A 99 -21.42 -8.59 0.66
CA ASP A 99 -20.93 -9.73 1.44
C ASP A 99 -19.69 -9.38 2.22
N TRP A 100 -19.55 -9.95 3.40
CA TRP A 100 -18.39 -9.76 4.25
C TRP A 100 -17.35 -10.86 4.04
N ILE A 101 -16.16 -10.46 3.63
CA ILE A 101 -15.03 -11.34 3.36
C ILE A 101 -13.86 -11.09 4.29
N TRP A 102 -12.98 -12.08 4.37
CA TRP A 102 -11.65 -11.92 4.90
C TRP A 102 -10.67 -11.73 3.73
N VAL A 103 -9.93 -10.63 3.76
CA VAL A 103 -8.78 -10.41 2.88
C VAL A 103 -7.53 -10.70 3.68
N THR A 104 -6.69 -11.59 3.17
CA THR A 104 -5.50 -12.08 3.85
C THR A 104 -4.27 -11.81 3.01
N SER A 105 -3.24 -11.28 3.62
CA SER A 105 -1.88 -11.22 3.10
C SER A 105 -0.96 -12.09 3.95
N HIS A 106 0.29 -12.24 3.54
CA HIS A 106 1.28 -12.93 4.35
C HIS A 106 1.61 -12.23 5.69
N HIS A 107 1.14 -11.01 5.90
CA HIS A 107 1.31 -10.24 7.15
C HIS A 107 0.11 -10.30 8.09
N GLY A 108 -1.10 -10.50 7.55
CA GLY A 108 -2.29 -10.46 8.38
C GLY A 108 -3.58 -10.53 7.58
N ARG A 109 -4.67 -10.19 8.24
CA ARG A 109 -5.99 -10.22 7.62
C ARG A 109 -6.88 -9.08 8.10
N ILE A 110 -7.78 -8.67 7.24
CA ILE A 110 -8.85 -7.72 7.54
C ILE A 110 -10.21 -8.29 7.15
N ARG A 111 -11.25 -7.85 7.81
CA ARG A 111 -12.63 -8.14 7.41
C ARG A 111 -13.24 -6.91 6.77
N VAL A 112 -13.83 -7.06 5.59
CA VAL A 112 -14.30 -5.96 4.76
C VAL A 112 -15.51 -6.38 3.93
N PRO A 113 -16.49 -5.49 3.68
CA PRO A 113 -17.56 -5.77 2.74
C PRO A 113 -17.06 -5.68 1.30
N VAL A 114 -17.62 -6.51 0.43
CA VAL A 114 -17.35 -6.50 -1.01
C VAL A 114 -18.18 -5.45 -1.72
N SER A 115 -17.60 -4.84 -2.74
CA SER A 115 -18.34 -4.13 -3.79
C SER A 115 -17.92 -4.67 -5.15
N VAL A 116 -18.86 -5.24 -5.88
CA VAL A 116 -18.62 -5.84 -7.20
C VAL A 116 -18.63 -4.77 -8.26
N MET A 117 -17.56 -4.68 -9.05
CA MET A 117 -17.35 -3.60 -10.01
C MET A 117 -16.87 -4.13 -11.36
N ALA A 118 -17.55 -3.74 -12.45
CA ALA A 118 -17.21 -4.19 -13.79
C ALA A 118 -15.85 -3.69 -14.32
N GLY A 119 -15.35 -2.57 -13.82
CA GLY A 119 -14.10 -1.95 -14.27
C GLY A 119 -12.85 -2.43 -13.55
N VAL A 120 -12.93 -3.50 -12.76
CA VAL A 120 -11.78 -4.06 -12.03
C VAL A 120 -11.18 -5.22 -12.81
N ASN A 121 -9.86 -5.30 -12.89
CA ASN A 121 -9.16 -6.46 -13.46
C ASN A 121 -9.40 -7.70 -12.59
N ASP A 122 -9.52 -8.87 -13.23
CA ASP A 122 -9.90 -10.12 -12.56
C ASP A 122 -8.89 -10.62 -11.51
N ARG A 123 -7.64 -10.18 -11.60
CA ARG A 123 -6.59 -10.50 -10.62
C ARG A 123 -6.24 -9.34 -9.70
N THR A 124 -7.06 -8.29 -9.68
CA THR A 124 -6.82 -7.09 -8.87
C THR A 124 -7.99 -6.85 -7.93
N ILE A 125 -7.68 -6.54 -6.70
CA ILE A 125 -8.62 -6.01 -5.72
C ILE A 125 -8.17 -4.61 -5.33
N TRP A 126 -9.10 -3.73 -5.01
CA TRP A 126 -8.72 -2.41 -4.57
C TRP A 126 -9.67 -1.84 -3.53
N THR A 127 -9.20 -0.88 -2.77
CA THR A 127 -9.96 -0.20 -1.74
C THR A 127 -9.57 1.27 -1.66
N TRP A 128 -10.41 2.09 -1.06
CA TRP A 128 -10.03 3.45 -0.72
C TRP A 128 -8.99 3.45 0.39
N ASN A 129 -7.95 4.26 0.25
CA ASN A 129 -7.07 4.54 1.37
C ASN A 129 -7.76 5.49 2.36
N ALA A 130 -7.37 5.42 3.62
CA ALA A 130 -7.70 6.40 4.65
C ALA A 130 -9.19 6.55 5.00
N ILE A 131 -10.09 5.74 4.46
CA ILE A 131 -11.48 5.66 4.88
C ILE A 131 -11.64 4.56 5.92
N GLY A 132 -12.45 4.82 6.95
CA GLY A 132 -12.83 3.78 7.89
C GLY A 132 -12.06 3.81 9.18
N LYS A 133 -11.72 4.99 9.67
CA LYS A 133 -11.30 5.12 11.07
C LYS A 133 -12.37 4.53 11.96
N ARG A 134 -11.94 3.62 12.82
CA ARG A 134 -12.75 3.01 13.86
C ARG A 134 -12.72 3.86 15.15
N LYS A 135 -12.71 3.19 16.28
CA LYS A 135 -12.66 3.77 17.62
C LYS A 135 -11.75 5.01 17.70
N GLY A 136 -12.23 6.03 18.36
CA GLY A 136 -11.51 7.28 18.61
C GLY A 136 -11.70 8.38 17.56
N ALA A 137 -12.24 8.08 16.38
CA ALA A 137 -12.70 9.11 15.46
C ALA A 137 -14.03 9.64 15.94
N TRP A 138 -14.14 10.95 16.23
CA TRP A 138 -15.39 11.58 16.66
C TRP A 138 -15.92 11.09 18.00
N GLN A 139 -15.04 10.65 18.90
CA GLN A 139 -15.45 10.07 20.19
C GLN A 139 -16.40 8.86 20.03
N LEU A 140 -16.36 8.20 18.87
CA LEU A 140 -17.16 7.00 18.64
C LEU A 140 -16.69 5.85 19.52
N ASP A 141 -17.62 5.20 20.15
CA ASP A 141 -17.37 3.93 20.84
C ASP A 141 -17.11 2.79 19.85
N ALA A 142 -16.50 1.72 20.33
CA ALA A 142 -16.15 0.58 19.48
C ALA A 142 -17.35 -0.13 18.83
N ASP A 143 -18.52 -0.01 19.44
CA ASP A 143 -19.78 -0.58 19.01
C ASP A 143 -20.65 0.39 18.19
N ALA A 144 -20.23 1.65 18.06
CA ALA A 144 -20.94 2.60 17.22
C ALA A 144 -21.08 2.07 15.77
N PRO A 145 -22.23 2.28 15.13
CA PRO A 145 -22.44 1.80 13.75
C PRO A 145 -21.36 2.26 12.78
N GLU A 146 -20.87 3.48 12.92
CA GLU A 146 -19.80 4.04 12.10
C GLU A 146 -18.45 3.36 12.33
N ALA A 147 -18.19 2.82 13.52
CA ALA A 147 -16.95 2.09 13.80
C ALA A 147 -16.83 0.80 12.98
N LYS A 148 -17.91 0.30 12.42
CA LYS A 148 -17.96 -0.91 11.58
C LYS A 148 -17.84 -0.60 10.09
N LYS A 149 -17.85 0.66 9.68
CA LYS A 149 -17.85 1.08 8.28
C LYS A 149 -16.46 1.14 7.63
N GLY A 150 -15.44 0.70 8.31
CA GLY A 150 -14.09 0.70 7.80
C GLY A 150 -13.19 -0.34 8.44
N PHE A 151 -11.97 -0.40 7.95
CA PHE A 151 -10.95 -1.32 8.41
C PHE A 151 -9.58 -0.66 8.42
N LEU A 152 -8.64 -1.26 9.10
CA LEU A 152 -7.26 -0.78 9.18
C LEU A 152 -6.42 -1.56 8.15
N LEU A 153 -6.17 -0.95 7.00
CA LEU A 153 -5.42 -1.55 5.90
C LEU A 153 -4.00 -1.97 6.30
N ASN A 154 -3.39 -1.24 7.24
CA ASN A 154 -2.03 -1.52 7.71
C ASN A 154 -1.86 -2.94 8.29
N HIS A 155 -2.94 -3.64 8.65
CA HIS A 155 -2.85 -5.05 9.03
C HIS A 155 -2.47 -5.99 7.88
N LEU A 156 -2.58 -5.54 6.62
CA LEU A 156 -2.17 -6.29 5.44
C LEU A 156 -0.76 -5.93 4.96
N ILE A 157 -0.18 -4.88 5.51
CA ILE A 157 1.08 -4.29 5.02
C ILE A 157 2.10 -4.34 6.14
N HIS A 158 3.29 -4.81 5.82
CA HIS A 158 4.43 -4.74 6.72
C HIS A 158 5.47 -3.75 6.19
N GLU A 159 6.05 -2.99 7.09
CA GLU A 159 7.01 -1.95 6.74
C GLU A 159 8.32 -2.51 6.19
N LEU A 160 8.76 -3.65 6.70
CA LEU A 160 10.03 -4.25 6.35
C LEU A 160 9.84 -5.70 5.91
N LEU A 161 10.21 -5.99 4.68
CA LEU A 161 10.30 -7.35 4.17
C LEU A 161 11.60 -8.03 4.64
N PRO A 162 11.70 -9.37 4.54
CA PRO A 162 12.90 -10.10 4.92
C PRO A 162 14.17 -9.56 4.25
N ALA A 163 15.29 -9.66 4.92
CA ALA A 163 16.58 -9.29 4.35
C ALA A 163 16.89 -10.17 3.14
N LYS A 164 17.30 -9.56 2.03
CA LYS A 164 17.88 -10.28 0.91
C LYS A 164 19.30 -10.75 1.26
N GLY A 165 19.79 -11.76 0.55
CA GLY A 165 21.13 -12.29 0.72
C GLY A 165 22.27 -11.29 0.50
N ASP A 166 21.98 -10.13 -0.10
CA ASP A 166 22.90 -9.01 -0.28
C ASP A 166 22.94 -8.05 0.94
N GLY A 167 22.25 -8.39 2.03
CA GLY A 167 22.16 -7.56 3.23
C GLY A 167 21.16 -6.40 3.14
N MET A 168 20.58 -6.17 1.97
CA MET A 168 19.55 -5.15 1.79
C MET A 168 18.19 -5.69 2.24
N ARG A 169 17.45 -4.87 2.96
CA ARG A 169 16.06 -5.15 3.28
C ARG A 169 15.16 -4.47 2.28
N TRP A 170 14.19 -5.21 1.77
CA TRP A 170 13.08 -4.61 1.08
C TRP A 170 12.19 -3.90 2.09
N SER A 171 11.69 -2.76 1.71
CA SER A 171 10.66 -2.05 2.48
C SER A 171 9.58 -1.60 1.50
N ASN A 172 8.44 -1.24 2.02
CA ASN A 172 7.39 -0.57 1.27
C ASN A 172 7.70 0.92 1.06
N SER A 173 8.97 1.26 0.97
CA SER A 173 9.42 2.61 0.63
C SER A 173 10.34 2.58 -0.59
N ASP A 174 10.20 3.61 -1.41
CA ASP A 174 11.10 3.83 -2.54
C ASP A 174 12.54 3.90 -2.07
N PRO A 175 13.46 3.10 -2.62
CA PRO A 175 14.84 3.05 -2.16
C PRO A 175 15.64 4.32 -2.40
N ILE A 176 15.16 5.19 -3.30
CA ILE A 176 15.82 6.44 -3.67
C ILE A 176 15.29 7.60 -2.83
N THR A 177 13.97 7.77 -2.81
CA THR A 177 13.32 8.93 -2.17
C THR A 177 12.92 8.66 -0.73
N GLY A 178 12.83 7.41 -0.32
CA GLY A 178 12.31 7.01 0.98
C GLY A 178 10.80 7.18 1.15
N GLN A 179 10.10 7.54 0.07
CA GLN A 179 8.65 7.67 0.11
C GLN A 179 7.99 6.30 0.23
N ALA A 180 6.91 6.23 0.98
CA ALA A 180 6.13 5.01 1.09
C ALA A 180 5.59 4.60 -0.28
N ALA A 181 5.92 3.40 -0.68
CA ALA A 181 5.31 2.72 -1.81
C ALA A 181 4.27 1.73 -1.27
N TRP A 182 3.11 1.70 -1.87
CA TRP A 182 2.03 0.80 -1.51
C TRP A 182 2.06 -0.38 -2.46
N PHE A 183 2.11 -1.55 -1.90
CA PHE A 183 2.12 -2.80 -2.64
C PHE A 183 0.85 -3.57 -2.38
#